data_c2bbaef1444fa9a7a89f97b687096aa8
#
_entry.id   c2bbaef1444fa9a7a89f97b687096aa8
#
_cell.length_a   1.000
_cell.length_b   1.000
_cell.length_c   1.000
_cell.angle_alpha   90.00
_cell.angle_beta   90.00
_cell.angle_gamma   90.00
#
_symmetry.space_group_name_H-M   'P 1'
#
loop_
_entity.id
_entity.type
_entity.pdbx_description
1 polymer ?
#
loop_
_entity_poly.entity_id
_entity_poly.type
_entity_poly.pdbx_seq_one_letter_code
_entity_poly.pdbx_strand_id
1 'polypeptide(L)'
;MAFSLPKFIGHRGAAGYAPENTLAGIHKAARLGTSWVEFDVQLPCDSELVLFHDSSLERTTNGRGLLAGRSLKSLKDLDAGGWFGSDFTGETIPTLNQALSTARELDLGCNVEIKSSFGRERETVRAFARTIVNFPKSPAILVSSFCHETVQMLKHYLPEVRRALIVHKIPANWQSLTKRMQCSSLHVSEESLDKRQVQMLQSTGIRVLAFTINNRKRAESLFAMGVSSIFTDVPGKIFSPMTIAI
;
A
#
# COMPACT_ATOMS: atom_id res chain seq x y z
N MET A 1 -3.74 -13.55 17.38
CA MET A 1 -4.57 -14.00 16.24
C MET A 1 -3.66 -14.34 15.07
N ALA A 2 -4.00 -15.37 14.29
CA ALA A 2 -3.25 -15.69 13.07
C ALA A 2 -3.40 -14.52 12.09
N PHE A 3 -2.28 -14.06 11.49
CA PHE A 3 -2.29 -13.01 10.48
C PHE A 3 -3.04 -13.50 9.24
N SER A 4 -4.19 -12.93 8.98
CA SER A 4 -5.02 -13.24 7.82
C SER A 4 -5.11 -12.00 6.93
N LEU A 5 -4.80 -12.15 5.65
CA LEU A 5 -5.07 -11.11 4.66
C LEU A 5 -6.46 -11.33 4.07
N PRO A 6 -7.24 -10.27 3.84
CA PRO A 6 -8.51 -10.36 3.14
C PRO A 6 -8.29 -10.67 1.65
N LYS A 7 -9.34 -11.03 0.96
CA LYS A 7 -9.28 -11.18 -0.50
C LYS A 7 -8.97 -9.85 -1.21
N PHE A 8 -9.34 -8.74 -0.62
CA PHE A 8 -9.27 -7.42 -1.23
C PHE A 8 -8.66 -6.41 -0.26
N ILE A 9 -7.81 -5.57 -0.80
CA ILE A 9 -7.15 -4.46 -0.11
C ILE A 9 -7.46 -3.20 -0.91
N GLY A 10 -7.97 -2.18 -0.25
CA GLY A 10 -8.22 -0.89 -0.91
C GLY A 10 -6.92 -0.20 -1.26
N HIS A 11 -6.65 -0.01 -2.56
CA HIS A 11 -5.41 0.58 -3.08
C HIS A 11 -5.43 2.09 -2.89
N ARG A 12 -4.40 2.62 -2.22
CA ARG A 12 -4.28 4.03 -1.80
C ARG A 12 -5.54 4.53 -1.08
N GLY A 13 -6.12 3.65 -0.23
CA GLY A 13 -7.45 3.82 0.30
C GLY A 13 -8.52 3.22 -0.61
N ALA A 14 -9.28 4.05 -1.29
CA ALA A 14 -10.24 3.68 -2.34
C ALA A 14 -10.13 4.66 -3.50
N ALA A 15 -8.99 4.63 -4.21
CA ALA A 15 -8.57 5.65 -5.18
C ALA A 15 -9.55 5.90 -6.35
N GLY A 16 -10.44 4.96 -6.63
CA GLY A 16 -11.51 5.15 -7.62
C GLY A 16 -12.74 5.90 -7.10
N TYR A 17 -12.77 6.27 -5.81
CA TYR A 17 -13.94 6.92 -5.18
C TYR A 17 -13.58 8.13 -4.29
N ALA A 18 -12.32 8.32 -3.97
CA ALA A 18 -11.80 9.43 -3.17
C ALA A 18 -10.33 9.68 -3.54
N PRO A 19 -9.78 10.87 -3.25
CA PRO A 19 -8.39 11.16 -3.59
C PRO A 19 -7.44 10.14 -2.95
N GLU A 20 -6.52 9.62 -3.76
CA GLU A 20 -5.54 8.63 -3.34
C GLU A 20 -4.65 9.14 -2.21
N ASN A 21 -4.23 8.25 -1.32
CA ASN A 21 -3.30 8.55 -0.23
C ASN A 21 -3.76 9.69 0.71
N THR A 22 -5.09 9.84 0.89
CA THR A 22 -5.70 10.80 1.83
C THR A 22 -6.48 10.07 2.94
N LEU A 23 -6.81 10.79 4.01
CA LEU A 23 -7.69 10.25 5.06
C LEU A 23 -9.10 9.99 4.52
N ALA A 24 -9.59 10.85 3.61
CA ALA A 24 -10.86 10.63 2.91
C ALA A 24 -10.86 9.30 2.14
N GLY A 25 -9.74 8.94 1.47
CA GLY A 25 -9.57 7.66 0.79
C GLY A 25 -9.65 6.47 1.74
N ILE A 26 -9.01 6.55 2.92
CA ILE A 26 -9.03 5.51 3.96
C ILE A 26 -10.46 5.35 4.52
N HIS A 27 -11.12 6.44 4.87
CA HIS A 27 -12.53 6.42 5.32
C HIS A 27 -13.45 5.82 4.26
N LYS A 28 -13.23 6.18 2.99
CA LYS A 28 -14.04 5.65 1.89
C LYS A 28 -13.88 4.15 1.75
N ALA A 29 -12.66 3.62 1.85
CA ALA A 29 -12.39 2.19 1.82
C ALA A 29 -13.15 1.43 2.93
N ALA A 30 -13.09 1.93 4.16
CA ALA A 30 -13.84 1.36 5.29
C ALA A 30 -15.34 1.33 5.03
N ARG A 31 -15.92 2.45 4.56
CA ARG A 31 -17.36 2.54 4.22
C ARG A 31 -17.76 1.57 3.10
N LEU A 32 -16.84 1.21 2.22
CA LEU A 32 -17.05 0.23 1.16
C LEU A 32 -16.82 -1.22 1.63
N GLY A 33 -16.54 -1.43 2.93
CA GLY A 33 -16.45 -2.74 3.55
C GLY A 33 -15.09 -3.43 3.40
N THR A 34 -14.02 -2.70 3.05
CA THR A 34 -12.67 -3.29 3.12
C THR A 34 -12.24 -3.43 4.57
N SER A 35 -11.56 -4.52 4.91
CA SER A 35 -10.92 -4.69 6.21
C SER A 35 -9.42 -4.35 6.18
N TRP A 36 -8.88 -4.01 5.01
CA TRP A 36 -7.51 -3.60 4.81
C TRP A 36 -7.42 -2.49 3.76
N VAL A 37 -6.50 -1.58 4.00
CA VAL A 37 -6.10 -0.53 3.04
C VAL A 37 -4.62 -0.61 2.75
N GLU A 38 -4.26 -0.18 1.57
CA GLU A 38 -2.89 0.05 1.18
C GLU A 38 -2.70 1.56 0.98
N PHE A 39 -1.52 2.03 1.29
CA PHE A 39 -1.07 3.40 0.99
C PHE A 39 0.45 3.48 0.90
N ASP A 40 0.91 4.43 0.08
CA ASP A 40 2.32 4.72 -0.13
C ASP A 40 2.85 5.70 0.90
N VAL A 41 4.09 5.53 1.37
CA VAL A 41 4.75 6.49 2.25
C VAL A 41 6.10 6.93 1.71
N GLN A 42 6.38 8.22 1.83
CA GLN A 42 7.65 8.84 1.46
C GLN A 42 8.17 9.73 2.59
N LEU A 43 9.49 9.96 2.58
CA LEU A 43 10.17 10.79 3.55
C LEU A 43 10.47 12.18 2.96
N PRO A 44 9.82 13.26 3.46
CA PRO A 44 10.19 14.64 3.17
C PRO A 44 11.60 15.00 3.67
N CYS A 45 12.01 16.26 3.58
CA CYS A 45 13.35 16.67 4.03
C CYS A 45 13.50 16.66 5.56
N ASP A 46 12.42 16.66 6.33
CA ASP A 46 12.40 16.85 7.80
C ASP A 46 11.85 15.66 8.62
N SER A 47 12.07 14.45 8.15
CA SER A 47 12.04 13.22 8.98
C SER A 47 10.68 12.64 9.42
N GLU A 48 9.52 13.16 9.03
CA GLU A 48 8.22 12.55 9.28
C GLU A 48 7.61 12.01 7.98
N LEU A 49 7.29 10.72 7.94
CA LEU A 49 6.72 10.07 6.77
C LEU A 49 5.31 10.59 6.46
N VAL A 50 5.08 10.88 5.19
CA VAL A 50 3.78 11.31 4.66
C VAL A 50 3.25 10.31 3.64
N LEU A 51 1.92 10.29 3.46
CA LEU A 51 1.28 9.47 2.44
C LEU A 51 1.38 10.17 1.08
N PHE A 52 2.13 9.58 0.15
CA PHE A 52 2.26 10.11 -1.20
C PHE A 52 2.86 9.07 -2.15
N HIS A 53 2.34 9.01 -3.40
CA HIS A 53 2.81 8.03 -4.38
C HIS A 53 3.97 8.53 -5.23
N ASP A 54 3.81 9.68 -5.91
CA ASP A 54 4.78 10.17 -6.90
C ASP A 54 5.99 10.82 -6.24
N SER A 55 7.09 10.93 -6.96
CA SER A 55 8.24 11.72 -6.51
C SER A 55 7.98 13.22 -6.56
N SER A 56 7.01 13.67 -7.35
CA SER A 56 6.64 15.06 -7.57
C SER A 56 5.18 15.35 -7.20
N LEU A 57 4.88 16.61 -6.87
CA LEU A 57 3.61 17.02 -6.25
C LEU A 57 2.46 17.28 -7.23
N GLU A 58 2.77 17.45 -8.53
CA GLU A 58 1.87 18.08 -9.50
C GLU A 58 0.59 17.30 -9.80
N ARG A 59 0.65 15.95 -9.77
CA ARG A 59 -0.49 15.13 -10.22
C ARG A 59 -1.65 15.13 -9.25
N THR A 60 -1.36 15.12 -7.96
CA THR A 60 -2.37 14.92 -6.90
C THR A 60 -2.42 16.04 -5.88
N THR A 61 -1.76 17.18 -6.16
CA THR A 61 -1.85 18.38 -5.32
C THR A 61 -1.83 19.65 -6.18
N ASN A 62 -2.09 20.78 -5.54
CA ASN A 62 -1.87 22.11 -6.12
C ASN A 62 -0.40 22.59 -5.99
N GLY A 63 0.49 21.75 -5.43
CA GLY A 63 1.93 22.04 -5.30
C GLY A 63 2.74 21.66 -6.54
N ARG A 64 4.03 22.03 -6.52
CA ARG A 64 4.99 21.73 -7.60
C ARG A 64 6.34 21.32 -7.05
N GLY A 65 7.07 20.51 -7.82
CA GLY A 65 8.43 20.05 -7.53
C GLY A 65 8.48 18.77 -6.71
N LEU A 66 9.68 18.38 -6.30
CA LEU A 66 9.92 17.11 -5.63
C LEU A 66 9.46 17.13 -4.16
N LEU A 67 8.74 16.10 -3.75
CA LEU A 67 8.31 15.91 -2.36
C LEU A 67 9.50 15.84 -1.41
N ALA A 68 10.55 15.08 -1.76
CA ALA A 68 11.71 14.86 -0.92
C ALA A 68 12.49 16.16 -0.54
N GLY A 69 12.32 17.25 -1.29
CA GLY A 69 12.89 18.56 -1.02
C GLY A 69 11.98 19.47 -0.19
N ARG A 70 10.79 19.03 0.20
CA ARG A 70 9.81 19.82 0.96
C ARG A 70 9.83 19.47 2.45
N SER A 71 9.55 20.46 3.29
CA SER A 71 9.28 20.22 4.70
C SER A 71 7.84 19.73 4.91
N LEU A 72 7.59 18.99 5.98
CA LEU A 72 6.24 18.58 6.37
C LEU A 72 5.28 19.78 6.46
N LYS A 73 5.75 20.88 7.04
CA LYS A 73 4.96 22.12 7.15
C LYS A 73 4.47 22.60 5.78
N SER A 74 5.39 22.68 4.80
CA SER A 74 5.02 23.14 3.45
C SER A 74 4.13 22.14 2.69
N LEU A 75 4.20 20.85 3.01
CA LEU A 75 3.34 19.82 2.42
C LEU A 75 1.92 19.89 2.99
N LYS A 76 1.76 20.24 4.25
CA LYS A 76 0.45 20.36 4.91
C LYS A 76 -0.38 21.55 4.43
N ASP A 77 0.24 22.53 3.82
CA ASP A 77 -0.45 23.67 3.24
C ASP A 77 -1.01 23.38 1.83
N LEU A 78 -0.74 22.21 1.28
CA LEU A 78 -1.19 21.82 -0.06
C LEU A 78 -2.57 21.16 -0.01
N ASP A 79 -3.37 21.47 -1.03
CA ASP A 79 -4.61 20.76 -1.32
C ASP A 79 -4.28 19.48 -2.09
N ALA A 80 -4.59 18.33 -1.50
CA ALA A 80 -4.41 16.99 -2.07
C ALA A 80 -5.73 16.33 -2.50
N GLY A 81 -6.85 17.07 -2.49
CA GLY A 81 -8.17 16.53 -2.83
C GLY A 81 -8.85 17.19 -4.01
N GLY A 82 -8.66 18.50 -4.21
CA GLY A 82 -9.37 19.28 -5.23
C GLY A 82 -9.15 18.79 -6.66
N TRP A 83 -8.03 18.15 -6.95
CA TRP A 83 -7.76 17.52 -8.26
C TRP A 83 -8.71 16.35 -8.56
N PHE A 84 -9.21 15.66 -7.53
CA PHE A 84 -10.14 14.54 -7.68
C PHE A 84 -11.59 15.01 -7.85
N GLY A 85 -11.96 16.09 -7.16
CA GLY A 85 -13.28 16.70 -7.23
C GLY A 85 -13.50 17.75 -6.16
N SER A 86 -14.39 18.69 -6.42
CA SER A 86 -14.67 19.85 -5.53
C SER A 86 -15.06 19.46 -4.11
N ASP A 87 -15.72 18.30 -3.93
CA ASP A 87 -16.15 17.80 -2.62
C ASP A 87 -14.97 17.42 -1.70
N PHE A 88 -13.77 17.28 -2.26
CA PHE A 88 -12.54 16.96 -1.54
C PHE A 88 -11.57 18.14 -1.45
N THR A 89 -11.97 19.32 -1.89
CA THR A 89 -11.14 20.52 -1.74
C THR A 89 -10.79 20.76 -0.26
N GLY A 90 -9.49 20.96 0.01
CA GLY A 90 -8.98 21.13 1.37
C GLY A 90 -8.51 19.83 2.06
N GLU A 91 -8.66 18.65 1.42
CA GLU A 91 -7.92 17.46 1.88
C GLU A 91 -6.43 17.74 1.82
N THR A 92 -5.70 17.32 2.85
CA THR A 92 -4.26 17.55 2.96
C THR A 92 -3.48 16.25 2.85
N ILE A 93 -2.18 16.34 2.59
CA ILE A 93 -1.28 15.17 2.62
C ILE A 93 -1.17 14.66 4.07
N PRO A 94 -1.62 13.42 4.40
CA PRO A 94 -1.55 12.91 5.76
C PRO A 94 -0.13 12.48 6.14
N THR A 95 0.19 12.53 7.43
CA THR A 95 1.35 11.80 7.96
C THR A 95 1.02 10.33 8.15
N LEU A 96 2.07 9.47 8.21
CA LEU A 96 1.90 8.05 8.55
C LEU A 96 1.19 7.88 9.91
N ASN A 97 1.51 8.71 10.90
CA ASN A 97 0.84 8.68 12.21
C ASN A 97 -0.67 8.92 12.10
N GLN A 98 -1.10 9.89 11.29
CA GLN A 98 -2.52 10.15 11.06
C GLN A 98 -3.21 8.98 10.37
N ALA A 99 -2.58 8.42 9.34
CA ALA A 99 -3.14 7.27 8.61
C ALA A 99 -3.28 6.02 9.51
N LEU A 100 -2.27 5.72 10.33
CA LEU A 100 -2.33 4.59 11.27
C LEU A 100 -3.38 4.82 12.36
N SER A 101 -3.55 6.04 12.86
CA SER A 101 -4.61 6.38 13.82
C SER A 101 -6.00 6.15 13.22
N THR A 102 -6.24 6.69 12.01
CA THR A 102 -7.49 6.49 11.28
C THR A 102 -7.76 5.02 10.99
N ALA A 103 -6.74 4.26 10.53
CA ALA A 103 -6.89 2.84 10.28
C ALA A 103 -7.24 2.06 11.56
N ARG A 104 -6.62 2.37 12.69
CA ARG A 104 -6.93 1.76 14.00
C ARG A 104 -8.36 2.07 14.44
N GLU A 105 -8.82 3.31 14.31
CA GLU A 105 -10.17 3.74 14.68
C GLU A 105 -11.24 3.04 13.82
N LEU A 106 -10.91 2.71 12.57
CA LEU A 106 -11.78 2.03 11.63
C LEU A 106 -11.60 0.50 11.61
N ASP A 107 -10.77 -0.06 12.52
CA ASP A 107 -10.43 -1.49 12.59
C ASP A 107 -9.88 -2.06 11.26
N LEU A 108 -9.06 -1.29 10.57
CA LEU A 108 -8.43 -1.67 9.31
C LEU A 108 -7.02 -2.17 9.52
N GLY A 109 -6.64 -3.25 8.83
CA GLY A 109 -5.23 -3.59 8.61
C GLY A 109 -4.63 -2.70 7.51
N CYS A 110 -3.30 -2.55 7.52
CA CYS A 110 -2.58 -1.69 6.59
C CYS A 110 -1.51 -2.46 5.83
N ASN A 111 -1.50 -2.33 4.49
CA ASN A 111 -0.30 -2.55 3.71
C ASN A 111 0.37 -1.20 3.49
N VAL A 112 1.58 -1.02 4.02
CA VAL A 112 2.32 0.23 3.86
C VAL A 112 3.42 0.02 2.81
N GLU A 113 3.28 0.66 1.65
CA GLU A 113 4.35 0.66 0.65
C GLU A 113 5.36 1.75 0.96
N ILE A 114 6.62 1.37 1.23
CA ILE A 114 7.69 2.34 1.42
C ILE A 114 8.33 2.68 0.08
N LYS A 115 8.22 3.95 -0.30
CA LYS A 115 8.84 4.54 -1.48
C LYS A 115 10.05 5.38 -1.05
N SER A 116 11.19 4.72 -0.92
CA SER A 116 12.44 5.41 -0.59
C SER A 116 12.97 6.20 -1.78
N SER A 117 13.37 7.45 -1.57
CA SER A 117 14.16 8.17 -2.54
C SER A 117 15.55 7.57 -2.62
N PHE A 118 16.15 7.57 -3.82
CA PHE A 118 17.50 7.04 -4.04
C PHE A 118 18.52 7.64 -3.07
N GLY A 119 19.28 6.79 -2.41
CA GLY A 119 20.28 7.16 -1.41
C GLY A 119 19.73 7.52 -0.02
N ARG A 120 18.39 7.53 0.16
CA ARG A 120 17.73 7.79 1.45
C ARG A 120 16.99 6.57 2.03
N GLU A 121 17.28 5.37 1.53
CA GLU A 121 16.62 4.12 1.95
C GLU A 121 16.75 3.89 3.45
N ARG A 122 17.97 4.03 3.97
CA ARG A 122 18.25 3.87 5.40
C ARG A 122 17.51 4.90 6.26
N GLU A 123 17.48 6.15 5.84
CA GLU A 123 16.79 7.22 6.55
C GLU A 123 15.30 6.96 6.59
N THR A 124 14.71 6.60 5.44
CA THR A 124 13.29 6.28 5.30
C THR A 124 12.89 5.10 6.16
N VAL A 125 13.65 4.00 6.13
CA VAL A 125 13.37 2.81 6.96
C VAL A 125 13.51 3.12 8.45
N ARG A 126 14.49 3.92 8.87
CA ARG A 126 14.64 4.34 10.27
C ARG A 126 13.47 5.22 10.74
N ALA A 127 13.01 6.15 9.89
CA ALA A 127 11.83 6.96 10.19
C ALA A 127 10.60 6.07 10.34
N PHE A 128 10.39 5.11 9.43
CA PHE A 128 9.31 4.15 9.52
C PHE A 128 9.39 3.29 10.79
N ALA A 129 10.56 2.71 11.08
CA ALA A 129 10.75 1.89 12.26
C ALA A 129 10.46 2.67 13.55
N ARG A 130 10.95 3.90 13.66
CA ARG A 130 10.67 4.78 14.80
C ARG A 130 9.17 5.04 14.96
N THR A 131 8.45 5.31 13.86
CA THR A 131 7.01 5.50 13.91
C THR A 131 6.30 4.25 14.41
N ILE A 132 6.60 3.06 13.87
CA ILE A 132 5.94 1.81 14.23
C ILE A 132 6.21 1.41 15.69
N VAL A 133 7.46 1.52 16.14
CA VAL A 133 7.83 1.16 17.53
C VAL A 133 7.15 2.06 18.56
N ASN A 134 6.98 3.35 18.23
CA ASN A 134 6.37 4.32 19.14
C ASN A 134 4.84 4.41 18.99
N PHE A 135 4.24 3.74 17.99
CA PHE A 135 2.80 3.83 17.75
C PHE A 135 2.03 2.87 18.70
N PRO A 136 1.23 3.41 19.63
CA PRO A 136 0.53 2.57 20.61
C PRO A 136 -0.60 1.77 19.93
N LYS A 137 -0.64 0.46 20.19
CA LYS A 137 -1.64 -0.46 19.63
C LYS A 137 -1.77 -0.33 18.10
N SER A 138 -0.64 -0.56 17.43
CA SER A 138 -0.59 -0.53 15.95
C SER A 138 -1.64 -1.47 15.34
N PRO A 139 -2.32 -1.06 14.25
CA PRO A 139 -3.14 -1.98 13.46
C PRO A 139 -2.29 -3.15 12.93
N ALA A 140 -2.93 -4.16 12.34
CA ALA A 140 -2.20 -5.21 11.63
C ALA A 140 -1.44 -4.58 10.45
N ILE A 141 -0.12 -4.78 10.37
CA ILE A 141 0.73 -4.16 9.33
C ILE A 141 1.41 -5.22 8.48
N LEU A 142 1.37 -5.02 7.18
CA LEU A 142 2.23 -5.60 6.16
C LEU A 142 3.01 -4.45 5.52
N VAL A 143 4.34 -4.56 5.42
CA VAL A 143 5.16 -3.53 4.76
C VAL A 143 5.64 -4.05 3.44
N SER A 144 5.61 -3.23 2.41
CA SER A 144 6.06 -3.62 1.08
C SER A 144 6.95 -2.54 0.44
N SER A 145 7.78 -2.93 -0.50
CA SER A 145 8.55 -2.01 -1.32
C SER A 145 9.02 -2.67 -2.62
N PHE A 146 9.19 -1.88 -3.67
CA PHE A 146 9.95 -2.24 -4.87
C PHE A 146 11.45 -2.24 -4.63
N CYS A 147 11.93 -1.45 -3.67
CA CYS A 147 13.35 -1.32 -3.37
C CYS A 147 13.84 -2.50 -2.53
N HIS A 148 14.71 -3.33 -3.11
CA HIS A 148 15.29 -4.50 -2.44
C HIS A 148 16.05 -4.10 -1.16
N GLU A 149 16.78 -2.98 -1.20
CA GLU A 149 17.55 -2.49 -0.05
C GLU A 149 16.63 -2.09 1.10
N THR A 150 15.52 -1.40 0.79
CA THR A 150 14.48 -1.07 1.76
C THR A 150 13.92 -2.32 2.44
N VAL A 151 13.53 -3.36 1.67
CA VAL A 151 13.01 -4.61 2.23
C VAL A 151 14.06 -5.34 3.07
N GLN A 152 15.33 -5.32 2.64
CA GLN A 152 16.44 -5.92 3.40
C GLN A 152 16.67 -5.19 4.73
N MET A 153 16.59 -3.87 4.75
CA MET A 153 16.74 -3.06 5.96
C MET A 153 15.56 -3.26 6.92
N LEU A 154 14.33 -3.38 6.42
CA LEU A 154 13.15 -3.66 7.23
C LEU A 154 13.30 -4.96 8.03
N LYS A 155 13.90 -5.99 7.44
CA LYS A 155 14.23 -7.23 8.17
C LYS A 155 15.12 -6.97 9.39
N HIS A 156 16.04 -6.04 9.29
CA HIS A 156 16.98 -5.72 10.37
C HIS A 156 16.34 -4.81 11.45
N TYR A 157 15.62 -3.76 11.03
CA TYR A 157 15.06 -2.77 11.95
C TYR A 157 13.75 -3.20 12.61
N LEU A 158 12.95 -4.02 11.91
CA LEU A 158 11.63 -4.47 12.34
C LEU A 158 11.44 -5.97 12.01
N PRO A 159 12.19 -6.89 12.67
CA PRO A 159 12.17 -8.32 12.35
C PRO A 159 10.78 -8.94 12.46
N GLU A 160 9.96 -8.49 13.41
CA GLU A 160 8.62 -9.00 13.67
C GLU A 160 7.55 -8.50 12.68
N VAL A 161 7.82 -7.40 11.98
CA VAL A 161 6.87 -6.85 11.01
C VAL A 161 6.92 -7.67 9.72
N ARG A 162 5.76 -8.11 9.26
CA ARG A 162 5.65 -8.84 7.99
C ARG A 162 6.00 -7.93 6.83
N ARG A 163 6.74 -8.49 5.89
CA ARG A 163 7.24 -7.74 4.73
C ARG A 163 7.01 -8.46 3.43
N ALA A 164 6.91 -7.69 2.35
CA ALA A 164 6.74 -8.14 1.00
C ALA A 164 7.71 -7.44 0.04
N LEU A 165 8.12 -8.14 -0.98
CA LEU A 165 8.77 -7.54 -2.13
C LEU A 165 7.69 -7.28 -3.20
N ILE A 166 7.73 -6.11 -3.82
CA ILE A 166 6.87 -5.74 -4.95
C ILE A 166 7.69 -5.87 -6.23
N VAL A 167 7.10 -6.47 -7.26
CA VAL A 167 7.75 -6.65 -8.57
C VAL A 167 6.76 -6.44 -9.72
N HIS A 168 7.19 -5.82 -10.80
CA HIS A 168 6.41 -5.81 -12.03
C HIS A 168 6.42 -7.16 -12.72
N LYS A 169 7.62 -7.79 -12.81
CA LYS A 169 7.81 -9.16 -13.35
C LYS A 169 8.53 -10.00 -12.33
N ILE A 170 8.14 -11.26 -12.20
CA ILE A 170 8.78 -12.20 -11.29
C ILE A 170 10.22 -12.45 -11.75
N PRO A 171 11.23 -12.04 -10.97
CA PRO A 171 12.62 -12.26 -11.36
C PRO A 171 13.02 -13.74 -11.21
N ALA A 172 13.93 -14.24 -12.04
CA ALA A 172 14.35 -15.65 -12.02
C ALA A 172 14.88 -16.10 -10.63
N ASN A 173 15.48 -15.19 -9.88
CA ASN A 173 16.04 -15.44 -8.54
C ASN A 173 15.08 -15.09 -7.39
N TRP A 174 13.78 -14.99 -7.65
CA TRP A 174 12.78 -14.57 -6.67
C TRP A 174 12.79 -15.39 -5.37
N GLN A 175 13.02 -16.71 -5.44
CA GLN A 175 13.10 -17.58 -4.26
C GLN A 175 14.23 -17.16 -3.32
N SER A 176 15.43 -16.93 -3.86
CA SER A 176 16.57 -16.49 -3.06
C SER A 176 16.36 -15.08 -2.49
N LEU A 177 15.74 -14.19 -3.27
CA LEU A 177 15.38 -12.84 -2.82
C LEU A 177 14.40 -12.88 -1.65
N THR A 178 13.25 -13.53 -1.82
CA THR A 178 12.20 -13.59 -0.79
C THR A 178 12.67 -14.31 0.47
N LYS A 179 13.45 -15.38 0.34
CA LYS A 179 14.06 -16.10 1.47
C LYS A 179 15.06 -15.20 2.22
N ARG A 180 15.99 -14.55 1.50
CA ARG A 180 16.99 -13.66 2.10
C ARG A 180 16.36 -12.50 2.86
N MET A 181 15.31 -11.90 2.30
CA MET A 181 14.59 -10.79 2.90
C MET A 181 13.51 -11.25 3.91
N GLN A 182 13.28 -12.56 4.05
CA GLN A 182 12.21 -13.14 4.86
C GLN A 182 10.83 -12.54 4.53
N CYS A 183 10.53 -12.45 3.24
CA CYS A 183 9.23 -11.97 2.78
C CYS A 183 8.13 -12.98 3.11
N SER A 184 6.99 -12.50 3.60
CA SER A 184 5.79 -13.30 3.83
C SER A 184 4.90 -13.39 2.59
N SER A 185 5.11 -12.48 1.64
CA SER A 185 4.38 -12.41 0.37
C SER A 185 5.23 -11.77 -0.73
N LEU A 186 4.82 -12.02 -1.96
CA LEU A 186 5.30 -11.33 -3.17
C LEU A 186 4.12 -10.60 -3.80
N HIS A 187 4.26 -9.30 -4.03
CA HIS A 187 3.26 -8.50 -4.72
C HIS A 187 3.67 -8.36 -6.19
N VAL A 188 2.79 -8.73 -7.10
CA VAL A 188 3.12 -8.85 -8.53
C VAL A 188 2.11 -8.08 -9.37
N SER A 189 2.60 -7.36 -10.40
CA SER A 189 1.71 -6.76 -11.40
C SER A 189 0.87 -7.85 -12.06
N GLU A 190 -0.44 -7.59 -12.20
CA GLU A 190 -1.38 -8.54 -12.77
C GLU A 190 -1.04 -8.98 -14.21
N GLU A 191 -0.41 -8.09 -14.97
CA GLU A 191 0.03 -8.34 -16.34
C GLU A 191 1.08 -9.46 -16.43
N SER A 192 1.79 -9.70 -15.33
CA SER A 192 2.85 -10.70 -15.22
C SER A 192 2.41 -11.98 -14.53
N LEU A 193 1.09 -12.20 -14.33
CA LEU A 193 0.57 -13.37 -13.64
C LEU A 193 -0.22 -14.27 -14.59
N ASP A 194 0.29 -15.49 -14.76
CA ASP A 194 -0.42 -16.62 -15.31
C ASP A 194 -0.58 -17.75 -14.26
N LYS A 195 -1.37 -18.77 -14.61
CA LYS A 195 -1.64 -19.91 -13.71
C LYS A 195 -0.37 -20.64 -13.28
N ARG A 196 0.58 -20.84 -14.20
CA ARG A 196 1.82 -21.58 -13.96
C ARG A 196 2.71 -20.81 -12.95
N GLN A 197 2.81 -19.50 -13.13
CA GLN A 197 3.58 -18.63 -12.24
C GLN A 197 2.99 -18.61 -10.83
N VAL A 198 1.66 -18.48 -10.71
CA VAL A 198 0.99 -18.49 -9.40
C VAL A 198 1.21 -19.83 -8.70
N GLN A 199 1.05 -20.97 -9.39
CA GLN A 199 1.27 -22.29 -8.82
C GLN A 199 2.74 -22.50 -8.39
N MET A 200 3.69 -22.04 -9.20
CA MET A 200 5.12 -22.09 -8.88
C MET A 200 5.42 -21.30 -7.59
N LEU A 201 4.86 -20.09 -7.44
CA LEU A 201 5.05 -19.30 -6.23
C LEU A 201 4.44 -20.00 -5.01
N GLN A 202 3.21 -20.48 -5.13
CA GLN A 202 2.48 -21.13 -4.02
C GLN A 202 3.15 -22.42 -3.54
N SER A 203 3.79 -23.19 -4.43
CA SER A 203 4.48 -24.45 -4.07
C SER A 203 5.60 -24.23 -3.04
N THR A 204 6.06 -23.00 -2.85
CA THR A 204 7.08 -22.62 -1.84
C THR A 204 6.49 -22.05 -0.56
N GLY A 205 5.15 -21.96 -0.45
CA GLY A 205 4.46 -21.38 0.69
C GLY A 205 4.38 -19.85 0.72
N ILE A 206 4.93 -19.15 -0.29
CA ILE A 206 4.82 -17.69 -0.36
C ILE A 206 3.42 -17.28 -0.83
N ARG A 207 2.86 -16.26 -0.19
CA ARG A 207 1.58 -15.68 -0.63
C ARG A 207 1.80 -14.78 -1.84
N VAL A 208 0.88 -14.83 -2.80
CA VAL A 208 0.88 -13.98 -3.98
C VAL A 208 -0.24 -12.95 -3.85
N LEU A 209 0.12 -11.68 -3.92
CA LEU A 209 -0.83 -10.58 -4.00
C LEU A 209 -0.67 -9.91 -5.37
N ALA A 210 -1.78 -9.50 -5.97
CA ALA A 210 -1.76 -8.89 -7.31
C ALA A 210 -2.24 -7.43 -7.30
N PHE A 211 -1.62 -6.56 -8.08
CA PHE A 211 -1.95 -5.14 -8.23
C PHE A 211 -1.94 -4.72 -9.70
N THR A 212 -2.76 -3.76 -10.15
CA THR A 212 -3.93 -3.19 -9.49
C THR A 212 -5.14 -3.68 -10.26
N ILE A 213 -6.08 -4.32 -9.58
CA ILE A 213 -7.18 -5.02 -10.24
C ILE A 213 -8.49 -4.26 -10.03
N ASN A 214 -9.03 -3.67 -11.10
CA ASN A 214 -10.25 -2.89 -11.10
C ASN A 214 -11.40 -3.57 -11.89
N ASN A 215 -11.17 -4.79 -12.36
CA ASN A 215 -12.13 -5.58 -13.11
C ASN A 215 -12.50 -6.85 -12.34
N ARG A 216 -13.80 -7.06 -12.09
CA ARG A 216 -14.31 -8.20 -11.31
C ARG A 216 -13.96 -9.56 -11.93
N LYS A 217 -14.16 -9.71 -13.25
CA LYS A 217 -13.85 -10.99 -13.94
C LYS A 217 -12.36 -11.32 -13.82
N ARG A 218 -11.49 -10.31 -13.90
CA ARG A 218 -10.05 -10.49 -13.72
C ARG A 218 -9.73 -10.90 -12.28
N ALA A 219 -10.35 -10.28 -11.29
CA ALA A 219 -10.19 -10.66 -9.89
C ALA A 219 -10.60 -12.13 -9.66
N GLU A 220 -11.77 -12.54 -10.15
CA GLU A 220 -12.27 -13.92 -10.07
C GLU A 220 -11.28 -14.91 -10.73
N SER A 221 -10.75 -14.57 -11.91
CA SER A 221 -9.74 -15.38 -12.61
C SER A 221 -8.45 -15.53 -11.79
N LEU A 222 -7.94 -14.45 -11.20
CA LEU A 222 -6.73 -14.47 -10.36
C LEU A 222 -6.93 -15.32 -9.10
N PHE A 223 -8.09 -15.21 -8.44
CA PHE A 223 -8.42 -16.07 -7.30
C PHE A 223 -8.55 -17.54 -7.68
N ALA A 224 -9.12 -17.85 -8.85
CA ALA A 224 -9.17 -19.22 -9.37
C ALA A 224 -7.77 -19.80 -9.69
N MET A 225 -6.81 -18.95 -10.01
CA MET A 225 -5.40 -19.35 -10.15
C MET A 225 -4.72 -19.58 -8.81
N GLY A 226 -5.28 -19.01 -7.70
CA GLY A 226 -4.75 -19.15 -6.35
C GLY A 226 -4.11 -17.88 -5.77
N VAL A 227 -4.25 -16.70 -6.41
CA VAL A 227 -3.84 -15.42 -5.82
C VAL A 227 -4.53 -15.23 -4.48
N SER A 228 -3.77 -14.84 -3.46
CA SER A 228 -4.25 -14.76 -2.08
C SER A 228 -5.09 -13.52 -1.85
N SER A 229 -4.65 -12.38 -2.37
CA SER A 229 -5.29 -11.06 -2.23
C SER A 229 -5.03 -10.21 -3.45
N ILE A 230 -5.88 -9.21 -3.67
CA ILE A 230 -5.67 -8.19 -4.70
C ILE A 230 -5.73 -6.78 -4.11
N PHE A 231 -5.00 -5.85 -4.72
CA PHE A 231 -5.13 -4.41 -4.49
C PHE A 231 -6.08 -3.83 -5.55
N THR A 232 -7.05 -3.01 -5.13
CA THR A 232 -8.05 -2.43 -6.03
C THR A 232 -8.40 -0.99 -5.67
N ASP A 233 -8.53 -0.14 -6.70
CA ASP A 233 -9.02 1.23 -6.54
C ASP A 233 -10.53 1.28 -6.30
N VAL A 234 -11.24 0.22 -6.69
CA VAL A 234 -12.70 0.18 -6.74
C VAL A 234 -13.30 -0.98 -5.91
N PRO A 235 -12.99 -1.05 -4.60
CA PRO A 235 -13.43 -2.16 -3.78
C PRO A 235 -14.94 -2.41 -3.87
N GLY A 236 -15.78 -1.35 -3.87
CA GLY A 236 -17.21 -1.47 -3.98
C GLY A 236 -17.72 -2.19 -5.24
N LYS A 237 -17.04 -2.05 -6.39
CA LYS A 237 -17.40 -2.75 -7.63
C LYS A 237 -16.98 -4.22 -7.63
N ILE A 238 -15.91 -4.54 -6.92
CA ILE A 238 -15.39 -5.90 -6.85
C ILE A 238 -16.22 -6.74 -5.89
N PHE A 239 -16.74 -6.13 -4.80
CA PHE A 239 -17.43 -6.83 -3.70
C PHE A 239 -18.93 -6.90 -3.80
N SER A 240 -19.59 -5.94 -4.45
CA SER A 240 -21.05 -5.93 -4.46
C SER A 240 -21.59 -7.29 -4.90
N PRO A 241 -22.46 -7.96 -4.11
CA PRO A 241 -23.20 -9.09 -4.62
C PRO A 241 -23.89 -8.61 -5.91
N MET A 242 -23.81 -9.42 -6.97
CA MET A 242 -24.62 -9.12 -8.15
C MET A 242 -26.04 -8.96 -7.69
N THR A 243 -26.59 -7.75 -7.80
CA THR A 243 -28.04 -7.57 -7.80
C THR A 243 -28.49 -8.33 -9.04
N ILE A 244 -28.98 -9.56 -8.84
CA ILE A 244 -29.69 -10.30 -9.89
C ILE A 244 -30.91 -9.43 -10.15
N ALA A 245 -30.88 -8.70 -11.28
CA ALA A 245 -32.09 -8.08 -11.77
C ALA A 245 -33.09 -9.23 -12.05
N ILE A 246 -34.11 -9.30 -11.19
CA ILE A 246 -35.29 -10.18 -11.38
C ILE A 246 -36.14 -9.56 -12.47
#